data_d0dcad9550ce92df9dea90b20527a02d
#
_entry.id   d0dcad9550ce92df9dea90b20527a02d
#
_cell.length_a   1.000
_cell.length_b   1.000
_cell.length_c   1.000
_cell.angle_alpha   90.00
_cell.angle_beta   90.00
_cell.angle_gamma   90.00
#
_symmetry.space_group_name_H-M   'P 1'
#
loop_
_entity.id
_entity.type
_entity.pdbx_description
1 polymer ?
#
loop_
_entity_poly.entity_id
_entity_poly.type
_entity_poly.pdbx_seq_one_letter_code
_entity_poly.pdbx_strand_id
1 'polypeptide(L)'
;MINRGRAVALVGFANSTFPDAKYSKADEFWTMNQGAMPHNPLNLPGVDRLFEMHSYEEHLLSQNVRDNEKYRDWLGEEHPFPIYVLEERKEIPSGVHYPIEEILKDIFRHCWRGAERNKFLTSTAEQMVALAIHEGFGQIEIYGIEMASGSEYRYQREGMSHMLGVAEGRGIDVVLHKRSALLRAKLYGYEAGQMLPHSQMQPLLEAFSKYEAKARVNAVAKDGIAQVNALAWQNLYGGARQACEKLMSLGKLTTRQTAETYYRAYAMQKATWLGEANVLFGTYEGKLDKKSYQKAVEALNLMYSYDGAMQACEQVIALCDLQEARLELEMTVVPVDLEHELIEPVNGKLDEVTVRRMEKDAAV
;
A
#
# COMPACT_ATOMS: atom_id res chain seq x y z
N MET A 1 -3.42 24.89 27.63
CA MET A 1 -3.02 25.12 26.23
C MET A 1 -1.68 24.43 26.08
N ILE A 2 -1.63 23.34 25.34
CA ILE A 2 -0.40 22.66 24.95
C ILE A 2 0.34 23.66 24.06
N ASN A 3 1.53 24.05 24.48
CA ASN A 3 2.40 24.90 23.67
C ASN A 3 2.76 24.07 22.43
N ARG A 4 2.10 24.30 21.31
CA ARG A 4 2.44 23.64 20.05
C ARG A 4 3.79 24.21 19.62
N GLY A 5 4.86 23.50 19.98
CA GLY A 5 6.18 23.75 19.44
C GLY A 5 6.19 23.63 17.92
N ARG A 6 7.37 23.77 17.31
CA ARG A 6 7.54 23.56 15.85
C ARG A 6 6.91 22.23 15.41
N ALA A 7 6.31 22.24 14.23
CA ALA A 7 5.74 21.06 13.58
C ALA A 7 6.68 20.57 12.46
N VAL A 8 6.78 19.25 12.28
CA VAL A 8 7.50 18.63 11.18
C VAL A 8 6.60 17.66 10.43
N ALA A 9 6.66 17.70 9.10
CA ALA A 9 6.03 16.72 8.21
C ALA A 9 7.07 15.71 7.73
N LEU A 10 6.90 14.45 8.09
CA LEU A 10 7.72 13.33 7.64
C LEU A 10 7.06 12.67 6.44
N VAL A 11 7.73 12.67 5.28
CA VAL A 11 7.13 12.27 4.01
C VAL A 11 7.90 11.11 3.36
N GLY A 12 7.21 9.98 3.21
CA GLY A 12 7.67 8.81 2.47
C GLY A 12 6.95 8.68 1.12
N PHE A 13 6.91 7.47 0.56
CA PHE A 13 6.53 7.21 -0.83
C PHE A 13 5.18 6.52 -1.03
N ALA A 14 4.46 6.13 0.03
CA ALA A 14 3.21 5.42 -0.12
C ALA A 14 2.10 6.34 -0.68
N ASN A 15 1.54 5.93 -1.83
CA ASN A 15 0.55 6.71 -2.58
C ASN A 15 -0.74 7.02 -1.80
N SER A 16 -0.99 6.30 -0.71
CA SER A 16 -2.19 6.47 0.12
C SER A 16 -2.29 7.86 0.74
N THR A 17 -1.17 8.40 1.21
CA THR A 17 -1.17 9.64 2.01
C THR A 17 -0.14 10.68 1.58
N PHE A 18 0.96 10.32 0.88
CA PHE A 18 1.97 11.32 0.49
C PHE A 18 1.40 12.50 -0.32
N PRO A 19 0.38 12.34 -1.22
CA PRO A 19 -0.15 13.47 -1.96
C PRO A 19 -0.78 14.56 -1.10
N ASP A 20 -1.12 14.23 0.15
CA ASP A 20 -1.73 15.17 1.09
C ASP A 20 -0.69 16.01 1.84
N ALA A 21 0.59 15.61 1.82
CA ALA A 21 1.68 16.35 2.46
C ALA A 21 1.76 17.80 1.98
N LYS A 22 1.42 18.08 0.72
CA LYS A 22 1.37 19.45 0.16
C LYS A 22 0.37 20.39 0.86
N TYR A 23 -0.57 19.86 1.62
CA TYR A 23 -1.54 20.62 2.39
C TYR A 23 -1.12 20.84 3.85
N SER A 24 -0.04 20.20 4.29
CA SER A 24 0.52 20.39 5.62
C SER A 24 0.91 21.86 5.84
N LYS A 25 0.83 22.28 7.10
CA LYS A 25 1.28 23.58 7.58
C LYS A 25 2.46 23.44 8.55
N ALA A 26 3.15 22.30 8.49
CA ALA A 26 4.35 22.07 9.26
C ALA A 26 5.43 23.11 8.94
N ASP A 27 6.25 23.42 9.93
CA ASP A 27 7.35 24.38 9.79
C ASP A 27 8.51 23.79 8.98
N GLU A 28 8.68 22.45 9.01
CA GLU A 28 9.71 21.74 8.25
C GLU A 28 9.13 20.52 7.53
N PHE A 29 9.68 20.22 6.35
CA PHE A 29 9.38 19.03 5.56
C PHE A 29 10.62 18.16 5.45
N TRP A 30 10.56 16.96 6.01
CA TRP A 30 11.62 15.98 5.96
C TRP A 30 11.24 14.82 5.05
N THR A 31 12.18 14.36 4.24
CA THR A 31 11.97 13.20 3.39
C THR A 31 13.15 12.24 3.43
N MET A 32 13.05 11.12 2.76
CA MET A 32 14.06 10.08 2.77
C MET A 32 14.45 9.65 1.36
N ASN A 33 15.63 9.07 1.22
CA ASN A 33 16.12 8.45 -0.01
C ASN A 33 15.97 9.43 -1.21
N GLN A 34 15.37 8.99 -2.29
CA GLN A 34 15.17 9.78 -3.51
C GLN A 34 14.04 10.84 -3.39
N GLY A 35 13.48 11.07 -2.21
CA GLY A 35 12.31 11.94 -2.01
C GLY A 35 12.51 13.41 -2.37
N ALA A 36 13.76 13.88 -2.32
CA ALA A 36 14.12 15.27 -2.67
C ALA A 36 14.64 15.42 -4.11
N MET A 37 14.77 14.35 -4.89
CA MET A 37 15.26 14.44 -6.26
C MET A 37 14.34 15.27 -7.16
N PRO A 38 14.88 16.03 -8.11
CA PRO A 38 14.09 16.65 -9.18
C PRO A 38 13.22 15.58 -9.88
N HIS A 39 12.01 15.96 -10.25
CA HIS A 39 11.03 15.07 -10.88
C HIS A 39 10.44 13.97 -9.99
N ASN A 40 10.73 13.99 -8.68
CA ASN A 40 10.02 13.10 -7.75
C ASN A 40 8.54 13.50 -7.66
N PRO A 41 7.62 12.52 -7.71
CA PRO A 41 6.17 12.78 -7.66
C PRO A 41 5.69 13.37 -6.33
N LEU A 42 6.53 13.43 -5.29
CA LEU A 42 6.15 13.97 -3.98
C LEU A 42 5.70 15.43 -4.05
N ASN A 43 6.26 16.23 -4.98
CA ASN A 43 5.91 17.63 -5.19
C ASN A 43 5.70 18.41 -3.86
N LEU A 44 6.68 18.31 -2.96
CA LEU A 44 6.64 18.94 -1.65
C LEU A 44 6.76 20.47 -1.78
N PRO A 45 6.21 21.26 -0.84
CA PRO A 45 6.40 22.71 -0.80
C PRO A 45 7.86 23.13 -0.69
N GLY A 46 8.67 22.30 -0.07
CA GLY A 46 10.11 22.40 0.12
C GLY A 46 10.63 21.13 0.76
N VAL A 47 11.95 21.00 0.83
CA VAL A 47 12.62 19.96 1.62
C VAL A 47 13.60 20.67 2.53
N ASP A 48 13.45 20.51 3.83
CA ASP A 48 14.35 21.09 4.83
C ASP A 48 15.43 20.10 5.26
N ARG A 49 15.13 18.78 5.21
CA ARG A 49 16.09 17.72 5.54
C ARG A 49 15.83 16.46 4.72
N LEU A 50 16.91 15.81 4.30
CA LEU A 50 16.89 14.50 3.65
C LEU A 50 17.57 13.48 4.56
N PHE A 51 17.06 12.25 4.53
CA PHE A 51 17.64 11.12 5.28
C PHE A 51 18.04 10.01 4.31
N GLU A 52 19.35 9.75 4.20
CA GLU A 52 19.91 8.64 3.43
C GLU A 52 20.66 7.74 4.41
N MET A 53 19.94 6.78 4.98
CA MET A 53 20.39 5.94 6.09
C MET A 53 20.88 4.56 5.63
N HIS A 54 21.18 4.40 4.35
CA HIS A 54 21.75 3.17 3.82
C HIS A 54 23.29 3.25 3.83
N SER A 55 23.92 2.08 3.96
CA SER A 55 25.37 1.97 3.78
C SER A 55 25.77 2.38 2.37
N TYR A 56 26.74 3.27 2.26
CA TYR A 56 27.22 3.76 0.96
C TYR A 56 27.80 2.62 0.13
N GLU A 57 28.60 1.76 0.75
CA GLU A 57 29.27 0.64 0.07
C GLU A 57 28.31 -0.47 -0.30
N GLU A 58 27.46 -0.87 0.63
CA GLU A 58 26.61 -2.06 0.45
C GLU A 58 25.37 -1.76 -0.36
N HIS A 59 24.88 -0.54 -0.31
CA HIS A 59 23.61 -0.17 -0.91
C HIS A 59 23.77 0.80 -2.08
N LEU A 60 24.36 1.97 -1.86
CA LEU A 60 24.47 2.99 -2.89
C LEU A 60 25.43 2.61 -4.04
N LEU A 61 26.47 1.81 -3.77
CA LEU A 61 27.35 1.27 -4.80
C LEU A 61 26.83 -0.04 -5.42
N SER A 62 25.79 -0.64 -4.88
CA SER A 62 25.21 -1.87 -5.40
C SER A 62 24.58 -1.65 -6.77
N GLN A 63 24.93 -2.52 -7.73
CA GLN A 63 24.38 -2.48 -9.10
C GLN A 63 22.92 -2.95 -9.19
N ASN A 64 22.36 -3.50 -8.10
CA ASN A 64 21.04 -4.15 -8.10
C ASN A 64 19.86 -3.18 -7.88
N VAL A 65 20.11 -1.91 -7.60
CA VAL A 65 19.06 -0.93 -7.37
C VAL A 65 18.95 -0.01 -8.60
N ARG A 66 17.78 0.03 -9.22
CA ARG A 66 17.50 0.88 -10.38
C ARG A 66 17.77 2.35 -10.05
N ASP A 67 18.43 3.05 -10.96
CA ASP A 67 18.73 4.48 -10.90
C ASP A 67 19.70 4.92 -9.77
N ASN A 68 20.44 3.98 -9.12
CA ASN A 68 21.41 4.33 -8.10
C ASN A 68 22.51 5.26 -8.58
N GLU A 69 22.93 5.14 -9.84
CA GLU A 69 23.98 6.02 -10.40
C GLU A 69 23.50 7.47 -10.43
N LYS A 70 22.35 7.75 -10.98
CA LYS A 70 21.75 9.10 -11.01
C LYS A 70 21.51 9.67 -9.61
N TYR A 71 21.11 8.81 -8.69
CA TYR A 71 20.89 9.22 -7.31
C TYR A 71 22.20 9.53 -6.60
N ARG A 72 23.25 8.75 -6.81
CA ARG A 72 24.60 9.04 -6.28
C ARG A 72 25.18 10.33 -6.87
N ASP A 73 25.02 10.52 -8.19
CA ASP A 73 25.46 11.75 -8.85
C ASP A 73 24.78 12.96 -8.22
N TRP A 74 23.46 12.86 -8.01
CA TRP A 74 22.69 13.91 -7.35
C TRP A 74 23.11 14.10 -5.89
N LEU A 75 23.34 13.05 -5.10
CA LEU A 75 23.87 13.17 -3.74
C LEU A 75 25.25 13.83 -3.70
N GLY A 76 26.03 13.70 -4.77
CA GLY A 76 27.34 14.32 -4.95
C GLY A 76 27.31 15.82 -5.23
N GLU A 77 26.14 16.42 -5.41
CA GLU A 77 25.96 17.86 -5.55
C GLU A 77 25.80 18.53 -4.18
N GLU A 78 26.05 19.85 -4.11
CA GLU A 78 25.69 20.64 -2.92
C GLU A 78 24.18 20.90 -2.91
N HIS A 79 23.54 20.68 -1.77
CA HIS A 79 22.12 20.89 -1.56
C HIS A 79 21.85 21.99 -0.53
N PRO A 80 20.73 22.74 -0.64
CA PRO A 80 20.39 23.81 0.30
C PRO A 80 19.88 23.29 1.66
N PHE A 81 19.87 21.98 1.86
CA PHE A 81 19.43 21.29 3.07
C PHE A 81 20.44 20.21 3.48
N PRO A 82 20.52 19.86 4.76
CA PRO A 82 21.38 18.78 5.23
C PRO A 82 20.81 17.41 4.77
N ILE A 83 21.75 16.51 4.46
CA ILE A 83 21.48 15.10 4.17
C ILE A 83 21.99 14.28 5.34
N TYR A 84 21.12 13.78 6.18
CA TYR A 84 21.52 12.91 7.29
C TYR A 84 21.98 11.56 6.75
N VAL A 85 23.21 11.16 7.12
CA VAL A 85 23.86 9.94 6.67
C VAL A 85 24.45 9.17 7.86
N LEU A 86 24.74 7.87 7.68
CA LEU A 86 25.39 7.05 8.70
C LEU A 86 26.79 7.57 9.02
N GLU A 87 27.53 8.00 7.98
CA GLU A 87 28.88 8.53 8.09
C GLU A 87 29.07 9.67 7.09
N GLU A 88 29.68 10.77 7.54
CA GLU A 88 30.05 11.87 6.64
C GLU A 88 31.09 11.42 5.62
N ARG A 89 30.87 11.82 4.37
CA ARG A 89 31.71 11.41 3.24
C ARG A 89 31.90 12.57 2.28
N LYS A 90 33.06 12.57 1.62
CA LYS A 90 33.36 13.57 0.57
C LYS A 90 32.44 13.45 -0.65
N GLU A 91 31.94 12.25 -0.89
CA GLU A 91 31.01 11.94 -1.98
C GLU A 91 29.61 12.49 -1.75
N ILE A 92 29.29 12.98 -0.55
CA ILE A 92 28.03 13.63 -0.22
C ILE A 92 28.31 14.95 0.49
N PRO A 93 28.56 16.05 -0.27
CA PRO A 93 29.03 17.34 0.29
C PRO A 93 28.08 17.93 1.34
N SER A 94 26.77 17.75 1.15
CA SER A 94 25.73 18.20 2.12
C SER A 94 25.44 17.17 3.20
N GLY A 95 26.23 16.09 3.28
CA GLY A 95 26.08 15.02 4.27
C GLY A 95 26.43 15.49 5.67
N VAL A 96 25.57 15.19 6.63
CA VAL A 96 25.79 15.38 8.07
C VAL A 96 25.56 14.08 8.79
N HIS A 97 26.40 13.81 9.79
CA HIS A 97 26.27 12.59 10.58
C HIS A 97 24.94 12.60 11.36
N TYR A 98 24.18 11.51 11.27
CA TYR A 98 22.98 11.32 12.06
C TYR A 98 23.37 11.11 13.54
N PRO A 99 22.85 11.90 14.50
CA PRO A 99 23.32 11.89 15.90
C PRO A 99 22.78 10.68 16.69
N ILE A 100 23.11 9.49 16.25
CA ILE A 100 22.53 8.24 16.76
C ILE A 100 22.82 8.04 18.25
N GLU A 101 24.02 8.36 18.72
CA GLU A 101 24.39 8.14 20.12
C GLU A 101 23.63 9.07 21.07
N GLU A 102 23.45 10.33 20.71
CA GLU A 102 22.71 11.33 21.45
C GLU A 102 21.25 10.93 21.54
N ILE A 103 20.67 10.53 20.42
CA ILE A 103 19.28 10.05 20.32
C ILE A 103 19.08 8.80 21.19
N LEU A 104 19.98 7.83 21.12
CA LEU A 104 19.88 6.62 21.92
C LEU A 104 19.98 6.92 23.43
N LYS A 105 20.83 7.86 23.84
CA LYS A 105 20.92 8.31 25.23
C LYS A 105 19.67 9.05 25.69
N ASP A 106 19.08 9.87 24.84
CA ASP A 106 17.89 10.63 25.16
C ASP A 106 16.63 9.75 25.21
N ILE A 107 16.38 8.99 24.18
CA ILE A 107 15.13 8.25 24.01
C ILE A 107 15.12 6.96 24.83
N PHE A 108 16.22 6.21 24.82
CA PHE A 108 16.28 4.85 25.35
C PHE A 108 17.05 4.71 26.69
N ARG A 109 17.40 5.81 27.34
CA ARG A 109 18.16 5.79 28.59
C ARG A 109 17.53 4.96 29.72
N HIS A 110 16.23 4.74 29.68
CA HIS A 110 15.49 3.94 30.65
C HIS A 110 15.14 2.54 30.13
N CYS A 111 15.48 2.23 28.89
CA CYS A 111 15.20 0.93 28.31
C CYS A 111 16.15 -0.11 28.86
N TRP A 112 15.64 -0.92 29.76
CA TRP A 112 16.10 -2.25 30.11
C TRP A 112 17.56 -2.41 30.47
N ARG A 113 17.87 -2.33 31.75
CA ARG A 113 19.17 -2.74 32.27
C ARG A 113 19.54 -4.15 31.76
N GLY A 114 20.60 -4.25 30.97
CA GLY A 114 21.21 -5.50 30.55
C GLY A 114 20.73 -6.07 29.22
N ALA A 115 19.92 -5.35 28.45
CA ALA A 115 19.58 -5.75 27.09
C ALA A 115 20.33 -4.89 26.08
N GLU A 116 21.22 -5.48 25.31
CA GLU A 116 21.73 -4.94 24.04
C GLU A 116 20.57 -4.82 23.00
N ARG A 117 19.33 -4.72 23.48
CA ARG A 117 18.17 -5.02 22.67
C ARG A 117 17.37 -3.80 22.35
N ASN A 118 16.87 -3.82 21.11
CA ASN A 118 15.66 -3.15 20.72
C ASN A 118 15.79 -1.64 20.71
N LYS A 119 16.69 -1.18 19.89
CA LYS A 119 16.83 0.24 19.62
C LYS A 119 15.68 0.77 18.78
N PHE A 120 14.72 -0.07 18.34
CA PHE A 120 13.51 0.27 17.58
C PHE A 120 13.72 1.30 16.47
N LEU A 121 14.95 1.42 15.96
CA LEU A 121 15.32 2.28 14.85
C LEU A 121 15.73 1.39 13.68
N THR A 122 14.76 0.68 13.14
CA THR A 122 14.95 -0.36 12.14
C THR A 122 14.68 0.13 10.72
N SER A 123 14.29 1.40 10.58
CA SER A 123 14.09 2.06 9.29
C SER A 123 14.43 3.54 9.34
N THR A 124 14.63 4.14 8.17
CA THR A 124 14.84 5.58 8.04
C THR A 124 13.69 6.40 8.63
N ALA A 125 12.44 5.92 8.48
CA ALA A 125 11.28 6.62 9.01
C ALA A 125 11.29 6.73 10.55
N GLU A 126 11.69 5.66 11.23
CA GLU A 126 11.82 5.67 12.70
C GLU A 126 12.92 6.61 13.16
N GLN A 127 14.03 6.66 12.40
CA GLN A 127 15.13 7.59 12.68
C GLN A 127 14.67 9.05 12.49
N MET A 128 13.85 9.34 11.50
CA MET A 128 13.25 10.67 11.33
C MET A 128 12.38 11.04 12.54
N VAL A 129 11.51 10.13 13.00
CA VAL A 129 10.70 10.35 14.22
C VAL A 129 11.59 10.54 15.43
N ALA A 130 12.63 9.74 15.60
CA ALA A 130 13.54 9.83 16.73
C ALA A 130 14.29 11.17 16.78
N LEU A 131 14.75 11.67 15.63
CA LEU A 131 15.37 12.99 15.54
C LEU A 131 14.38 14.11 15.89
N ALA A 132 13.14 14.03 15.38
CA ALA A 132 12.11 15.01 15.69
C ALA A 132 11.77 15.06 17.19
N ILE A 133 11.71 13.89 17.83
CA ILE A 133 11.55 13.79 19.30
C ILE A 133 12.74 14.42 20.03
N HIS A 134 13.95 14.10 19.62
CA HIS A 134 15.20 14.56 20.22
C HIS A 134 15.35 16.08 20.12
N GLU A 135 14.99 16.66 18.98
CA GLU A 135 15.03 18.10 18.74
C GLU A 135 13.83 18.88 19.36
N GLY A 136 12.89 18.17 19.98
CA GLY A 136 11.80 18.78 20.73
C GLY A 136 10.71 19.41 19.86
N PHE A 137 10.41 18.81 18.69
CA PHE A 137 9.22 19.18 17.93
C PHE A 137 7.96 18.94 18.75
N GLY A 138 6.99 19.85 18.68
CA GLY A 138 5.72 19.73 19.38
C GLY A 138 4.66 18.97 18.59
N GLN A 139 4.86 18.81 17.27
CA GLN A 139 3.96 18.08 16.39
C GLN A 139 4.77 17.33 15.33
N ILE A 140 4.39 16.09 15.08
CA ILE A 140 4.94 15.23 14.02
C ILE A 140 3.79 14.77 13.15
N GLU A 141 3.79 15.17 11.87
CA GLU A 141 2.83 14.75 10.87
C GLU A 141 3.46 13.68 9.98
N ILE A 142 2.73 12.62 9.64
CA ILE A 142 3.26 11.49 8.87
C ILE A 142 2.45 11.28 7.59
N TYR A 143 3.14 11.32 6.46
CA TYR A 143 2.60 11.12 5.12
C TYR A 143 3.43 10.10 4.34
N GLY A 144 2.76 9.22 3.60
CA GLY A 144 3.44 8.28 2.71
C GLY A 144 4.30 7.21 3.41
N ILE A 145 4.09 6.98 4.70
CA ILE A 145 4.79 5.97 5.50
C ILE A 145 3.74 5.01 6.06
N GLU A 146 3.57 3.85 5.43
CA GLU A 146 2.48 2.93 5.73
C GLU A 146 2.93 1.63 6.40
N MET A 147 4.11 1.12 6.04
CA MET A 147 4.67 -0.15 6.54
C MET A 147 3.65 -1.31 6.50
N ALA A 148 2.83 -1.36 5.44
CA ALA A 148 1.66 -2.23 5.38
C ALA A 148 1.93 -3.59 4.77
N SER A 149 3.00 -3.77 4.00
CA SER A 149 3.26 -4.97 3.20
C SER A 149 4.72 -5.42 3.28
N GLY A 150 4.94 -6.73 3.13
CA GLY A 150 6.27 -7.34 3.08
C GLY A 150 6.80 -7.82 4.42
N SER A 151 7.82 -8.69 4.38
CA SER A 151 8.44 -9.29 5.57
C SER A 151 9.28 -8.26 6.35
N GLU A 152 9.94 -7.36 5.64
CA GLU A 152 10.77 -6.30 6.21
C GLU A 152 9.92 -5.30 7.02
N TYR A 153 8.82 -4.82 6.47
CA TYR A 153 7.92 -3.90 7.15
C TYR A 153 7.32 -4.43 8.45
N ARG A 154 7.33 -5.73 8.67
CA ARG A 154 6.84 -6.31 9.92
C ARG A 154 7.64 -5.83 11.13
N TYR A 155 8.97 -5.83 11.03
CA TYR A 155 9.86 -5.35 12.09
C TYR A 155 9.84 -3.83 12.20
N GLN A 156 9.87 -3.15 11.07
CA GLN A 156 9.84 -1.70 10.99
C GLN A 156 8.55 -1.13 11.58
N ARG A 157 7.41 -1.81 11.37
CA ARG A 157 6.13 -1.38 11.94
C ARG A 157 6.11 -1.43 13.47
N GLU A 158 6.74 -2.43 14.07
CA GLU A 158 6.86 -2.53 15.54
C GLU A 158 7.68 -1.36 16.09
N GLY A 159 8.83 -1.07 15.47
CA GLY A 159 9.67 0.05 15.82
C GLY A 159 8.98 1.40 15.65
N MET A 160 8.29 1.61 14.51
CA MET A 160 7.53 2.82 14.27
C MET A 160 6.41 3.01 15.31
N SER A 161 5.65 1.96 15.63
CA SER A 161 4.60 2.05 16.67
C SER A 161 5.18 2.41 18.04
N HIS A 162 6.36 1.85 18.37
CA HIS A 162 7.06 2.21 19.59
C HIS A 162 7.49 3.69 19.60
N MET A 163 8.10 4.16 18.52
CA MET A 163 8.57 5.55 18.41
C MET A 163 7.42 6.56 18.47
N LEU A 164 6.29 6.27 17.83
CA LEU A 164 5.11 7.13 17.92
C LEU A 164 4.54 7.16 19.34
N GLY A 165 4.51 6.00 20.03
CA GLY A 165 4.12 5.94 21.44
C GLY A 165 5.08 6.72 22.36
N VAL A 166 6.40 6.74 22.06
CA VAL A 166 7.37 7.59 22.78
C VAL A 166 7.11 9.07 22.53
N ALA A 167 6.79 9.47 21.29
CA ALA A 167 6.44 10.84 20.93
C ALA A 167 5.20 11.31 21.72
N GLU A 168 4.12 10.54 21.68
CA GLU A 168 2.89 10.83 22.42
C GLU A 168 3.14 10.86 23.94
N GLY A 169 3.92 9.92 24.47
CA GLY A 169 4.31 9.87 25.89
C GLY A 169 5.14 11.08 26.35
N ARG A 170 5.79 11.78 25.42
CA ARG A 170 6.48 13.06 25.67
C ARG A 170 5.60 14.28 25.42
N GLY A 171 4.33 14.08 25.09
CA GLY A 171 3.37 15.15 24.82
C GLY A 171 3.50 15.78 23.43
N ILE A 172 4.14 15.10 22.50
CA ILE A 172 4.22 15.50 21.09
C ILE A 172 2.93 15.08 20.40
N ASP A 173 2.32 15.98 19.65
CA ASP A 173 1.11 15.71 18.87
C ASP A 173 1.47 14.91 17.61
N VAL A 174 1.04 13.65 17.55
CA VAL A 174 1.27 12.76 16.40
C VAL A 174 0.06 12.80 15.48
N VAL A 175 0.25 13.32 14.28
CA VAL A 175 -0.81 13.46 13.27
C VAL A 175 -0.66 12.41 12.19
N LEU A 176 -1.57 11.45 12.16
CA LEU A 176 -1.69 10.46 11.10
C LEU A 176 -2.88 10.78 10.21
N HIS A 177 -2.67 10.70 8.90
CA HIS A 177 -3.77 10.88 7.97
C HIS A 177 -4.78 9.74 8.12
N LYS A 178 -6.09 10.05 7.98
CA LYS A 178 -7.18 9.06 8.11
C LYS A 178 -7.04 7.82 7.20
N ARG A 179 -6.29 7.91 6.11
CA ARG A 179 -6.00 6.78 5.20
C ARG A 179 -4.71 6.05 5.53
N SER A 180 -3.94 6.49 6.53
CA SER A 180 -2.71 5.80 6.92
C SER A 180 -3.00 4.40 7.47
N ALA A 181 -2.15 3.44 7.15
CA ALA A 181 -2.20 2.10 7.72
C ALA A 181 -1.48 1.98 9.08
N LEU A 182 -0.76 3.02 9.49
CA LEU A 182 -0.08 3.05 10.79
C LEU A 182 -1.10 3.11 11.94
N LEU A 183 -0.82 2.39 13.01
CA LEU A 183 -1.62 2.32 14.24
C LEU A 183 -3.10 1.93 14.05
N ARG A 184 -3.45 1.38 12.89
CA ARG A 184 -4.80 0.89 12.60
C ARG A 184 -5.03 -0.54 13.10
N ALA A 185 -4.75 -0.80 14.35
CA ALA A 185 -5.19 -2.02 15.00
C ALA A 185 -6.57 -1.80 15.61
N LYS A 186 -7.46 -2.78 15.47
CA LYS A 186 -8.78 -2.76 16.12
C LYS A 186 -8.62 -2.96 17.62
N LEU A 187 -9.43 -2.27 18.40
CA LEU A 187 -9.46 -2.46 19.85
C LEU A 187 -9.94 -3.87 20.16
N TYR A 188 -9.07 -4.67 20.76
CA TYR A 188 -9.38 -6.05 21.13
C TYR A 188 -10.58 -6.11 22.06
N GLY A 189 -11.62 -6.83 21.64
CA GLY A 189 -12.85 -7.03 22.42
C GLY A 189 -13.88 -5.89 22.34
N TYR A 190 -13.52 -4.70 21.81
CA TYR A 190 -14.43 -3.57 21.69
C TYR A 190 -14.85 -3.31 20.25
N GLU A 191 -13.94 -3.47 19.31
CA GLU A 191 -14.25 -3.37 17.89
C GLU A 191 -14.45 -4.78 17.35
N ALA A 192 -15.70 -5.22 17.27
CA ALA A 192 -16.05 -6.39 16.48
C ALA A 192 -15.58 -6.10 15.05
N GLY A 193 -14.73 -6.98 14.50
CA GLY A 193 -14.33 -6.85 13.11
C GLY A 193 -15.56 -6.63 12.26
N GLN A 194 -15.54 -5.58 11.42
CA GLN A 194 -16.68 -5.26 10.59
C GLN A 194 -17.03 -6.47 9.77
N MET A 195 -18.20 -6.96 10.01
CA MET A 195 -18.70 -8.19 9.44
C MET A 195 -19.72 -7.80 8.39
N LEU A 196 -19.39 -8.04 7.15
CA LEU A 196 -20.33 -7.85 6.05
C LEU A 196 -21.33 -9.00 6.04
N PRO A 197 -22.63 -8.74 6.26
CA PRO A 197 -23.65 -9.76 6.14
C PRO A 197 -23.67 -10.35 4.73
N HIS A 198 -23.92 -11.65 4.62
CA HIS A 198 -24.01 -12.31 3.30
C HIS A 198 -25.08 -11.69 2.41
N SER A 199 -26.15 -11.13 2.98
CA SER A 199 -27.17 -10.39 2.23
C SER A 199 -26.61 -9.20 1.44
N GLN A 200 -25.52 -8.58 1.90
CA GLN A 200 -24.83 -7.50 1.18
C GLN A 200 -23.81 -8.02 0.13
N MET A 201 -23.38 -9.28 0.27
CA MET A 201 -22.52 -9.93 -0.74
C MET A 201 -23.35 -10.62 -1.84
N GLN A 202 -24.62 -10.95 -1.57
CA GLN A 202 -25.48 -11.64 -2.51
C GLN A 202 -25.63 -10.92 -3.87
N PRO A 203 -25.81 -9.59 -3.94
CA PRO A 203 -25.84 -8.86 -5.22
C PRO A 203 -24.54 -8.99 -6.03
N LEU A 204 -23.38 -9.02 -5.38
CA LEU A 204 -22.11 -9.23 -6.06
C LEU A 204 -22.02 -10.64 -6.65
N LEU A 205 -22.40 -11.65 -5.88
CA LEU A 205 -22.44 -13.04 -6.35
C LEU A 205 -23.36 -13.20 -7.56
N GLU A 206 -24.54 -12.60 -7.53
CA GLU A 206 -25.51 -12.63 -8.62
C GLU A 206 -24.97 -11.91 -9.86
N ALA A 207 -24.33 -10.75 -9.69
CA ALA A 207 -23.72 -10.01 -10.79
C ALA A 207 -22.60 -10.84 -11.46
N PHE A 208 -21.68 -11.40 -10.70
CA PHE A 208 -20.61 -12.24 -11.25
C PHE A 208 -21.16 -13.50 -11.94
N SER A 209 -22.17 -14.14 -11.36
CA SER A 209 -22.82 -15.29 -11.98
C SER A 209 -23.47 -14.95 -13.32
N LYS A 210 -24.13 -13.80 -13.42
CA LYS A 210 -24.74 -13.30 -14.65
C LYS A 210 -23.69 -12.98 -15.72
N TYR A 211 -22.59 -12.31 -15.33
CA TYR A 211 -21.51 -11.97 -16.26
C TYR A 211 -20.75 -13.22 -16.74
N GLU A 212 -20.49 -14.19 -15.85
CA GLU A 212 -19.91 -15.48 -16.23
C GLU A 212 -20.79 -16.21 -17.25
N ALA A 213 -22.09 -16.30 -17.01
CA ALA A 213 -23.04 -16.93 -17.94
C ALA A 213 -23.06 -16.25 -19.30
N LYS A 214 -23.07 -14.90 -19.35
CA LYS A 214 -22.98 -14.14 -20.61
C LYS A 214 -21.66 -14.38 -21.34
N ALA A 215 -20.54 -14.38 -20.62
CA ALA A 215 -19.23 -14.66 -21.21
C ALA A 215 -19.14 -16.08 -21.77
N ARG A 216 -19.73 -17.08 -21.09
CA ARG A 216 -19.80 -18.46 -21.56
C ARG A 216 -20.58 -18.58 -22.87
N VAL A 217 -21.72 -17.92 -22.99
CA VAL A 217 -22.50 -17.89 -24.25
C VAL A 217 -21.68 -17.26 -25.37
N ASN A 218 -21.01 -16.16 -25.11
CA ASN A 218 -20.16 -15.48 -26.09
C ASN A 218 -18.97 -16.36 -26.51
N ALA A 219 -18.36 -17.13 -25.61
CA ALA A 219 -17.24 -18.03 -25.92
C ALA A 219 -17.65 -19.15 -26.87
N VAL A 220 -18.91 -19.60 -26.82
CA VAL A 220 -19.44 -20.62 -27.74
C VAL A 220 -19.86 -20.02 -29.09
N ALA A 221 -20.37 -18.78 -29.07
CA ALA A 221 -20.94 -18.14 -30.26
C ALA A 221 -19.93 -17.39 -31.14
N LYS A 222 -18.66 -17.25 -30.70
CA LYS A 222 -17.64 -16.47 -31.39
C LYS A 222 -16.45 -17.34 -31.77
N ASP A 223 -15.71 -16.90 -32.79
CA ASP A 223 -14.51 -17.56 -33.31
C ASP A 223 -13.26 -16.67 -33.16
N GLY A 224 -12.08 -17.29 -33.24
CA GLY A 224 -10.80 -16.59 -33.25
C GLY A 224 -10.54 -15.77 -31.99
N ILE A 225 -10.02 -14.57 -32.14
CA ILE A 225 -9.63 -13.67 -31.03
C ILE A 225 -10.86 -13.34 -30.15
N ALA A 226 -12.03 -13.15 -30.76
CA ALA A 226 -13.24 -12.85 -30.00
C ALA A 226 -13.68 -14.00 -29.07
N GLN A 227 -13.42 -15.25 -29.48
CA GLN A 227 -13.63 -16.42 -28.63
C GLN A 227 -12.62 -16.46 -27.47
N VAL A 228 -11.33 -16.21 -27.74
CA VAL A 228 -10.29 -16.16 -26.71
C VAL A 228 -10.61 -15.11 -25.66
N ASN A 229 -11.00 -13.92 -26.08
CA ASN A 229 -11.42 -12.86 -25.16
C ASN A 229 -12.64 -13.25 -24.33
N ALA A 230 -13.64 -13.90 -24.94
CA ALA A 230 -14.81 -14.36 -24.21
C ALA A 230 -14.49 -15.45 -23.18
N LEU A 231 -13.53 -16.34 -23.47
CA LEU A 231 -13.01 -17.32 -22.51
C LEU A 231 -12.26 -16.66 -21.36
N ALA A 232 -11.44 -15.64 -21.63
CA ALA A 232 -10.75 -14.89 -20.60
C ALA A 232 -11.76 -14.22 -19.63
N TRP A 233 -12.80 -13.59 -20.16
CA TRP A 233 -13.89 -13.02 -19.34
C TRP A 233 -14.66 -14.08 -18.55
N GLN A 234 -14.92 -15.23 -19.14
CA GLN A 234 -15.59 -16.34 -18.44
C GLN A 234 -14.75 -16.80 -17.24
N ASN A 235 -13.43 -16.96 -17.40
CA ASN A 235 -12.55 -17.36 -16.31
C ASN A 235 -12.45 -16.27 -15.23
N LEU A 236 -12.39 -14.98 -15.61
CA LEU A 236 -12.36 -13.87 -14.69
C LEU A 236 -13.62 -13.82 -13.82
N TYR A 237 -14.80 -13.83 -14.43
CA TYR A 237 -16.05 -13.78 -13.66
C TYR A 237 -16.33 -15.07 -12.90
N GLY A 238 -15.89 -16.23 -13.42
CA GLY A 238 -15.94 -17.51 -12.71
C GLY A 238 -15.09 -17.50 -11.44
N GLY A 239 -13.88 -16.95 -11.52
CA GLY A 239 -13.01 -16.77 -10.37
C GLY A 239 -13.58 -15.80 -9.32
N ALA A 240 -14.15 -14.68 -9.78
CA ALA A 240 -14.81 -13.71 -8.91
C ALA A 240 -16.01 -14.33 -8.17
N ARG A 241 -16.86 -15.07 -8.87
CA ARG A 241 -17.99 -15.80 -8.28
C ARG A 241 -17.52 -16.80 -7.22
N GLN A 242 -16.53 -17.65 -7.57
CA GLN A 242 -15.96 -18.64 -6.64
C GLN A 242 -15.37 -17.99 -5.38
N ALA A 243 -14.71 -16.83 -5.51
CA ALA A 243 -14.19 -16.10 -4.37
C ALA A 243 -15.31 -15.60 -3.46
N CYS A 244 -16.39 -15.04 -4.01
CA CYS A 244 -17.58 -14.66 -3.23
C CYS A 244 -18.19 -15.85 -2.51
N GLU A 245 -18.42 -16.97 -3.21
CA GLU A 245 -18.95 -18.22 -2.62
C GLU A 245 -18.04 -18.72 -1.49
N LYS A 246 -16.72 -18.68 -1.70
CA LYS A 246 -15.74 -19.07 -0.71
C LYS A 246 -15.82 -18.19 0.54
N LEU A 247 -15.82 -16.88 0.38
CA LEU A 247 -15.94 -15.95 1.49
C LEU A 247 -17.27 -16.17 2.26
N MET A 248 -18.38 -16.36 1.56
CA MET A 248 -19.66 -16.65 2.17
C MET A 248 -19.70 -18.02 2.88
N SER A 249 -18.92 -19.00 2.43
CA SER A 249 -18.85 -20.34 3.06
C SER A 249 -18.11 -20.37 4.40
N LEU A 250 -17.32 -19.34 4.73
CA LEU A 250 -16.48 -19.30 5.94
C LEU A 250 -17.25 -18.97 7.22
N GLY A 251 -18.51 -18.56 7.11
CA GLY A 251 -19.35 -18.23 8.25
C GLY A 251 -20.55 -17.40 7.82
N LYS A 252 -21.33 -16.91 8.77
CA LYS A 252 -22.51 -16.07 8.47
C LYS A 252 -22.15 -14.63 8.07
N LEU A 253 -20.92 -14.24 8.33
CA LEU A 253 -20.41 -12.87 8.17
C LEU A 253 -18.99 -12.93 7.61
N THR A 254 -18.68 -12.06 6.67
CA THR A 254 -17.34 -11.90 6.12
C THR A 254 -16.69 -10.65 6.68
N THR A 255 -15.47 -10.77 7.18
CA THR A 255 -14.71 -9.61 7.68
C THR A 255 -13.81 -9.03 6.60
N ARG A 256 -13.51 -7.75 6.69
CA ARG A 256 -12.48 -7.08 5.85
C ARG A 256 -11.16 -7.85 5.88
N GLN A 257 -10.71 -8.24 7.07
CA GLN A 257 -9.46 -9.01 7.24
C GLN A 257 -9.49 -10.36 6.52
N THR A 258 -10.63 -11.05 6.53
CA THR A 258 -10.82 -12.30 5.79
C THR A 258 -10.69 -12.04 4.30
N ALA A 259 -11.37 -11.02 3.76
CA ALA A 259 -11.28 -10.65 2.35
C ALA A 259 -9.85 -10.25 1.94
N GLU A 260 -9.13 -9.48 2.74
CA GLU A 260 -7.72 -9.14 2.51
C GLU A 260 -6.80 -10.37 2.51
N THR A 261 -7.05 -11.33 3.40
CA THR A 261 -6.26 -12.57 3.45
C THR A 261 -6.42 -13.37 2.16
N TYR A 262 -7.65 -13.51 1.68
CA TYR A 262 -7.93 -14.20 0.41
C TYR A 262 -7.40 -13.41 -0.79
N TYR A 263 -7.53 -12.08 -0.79
CA TYR A 263 -6.92 -11.23 -1.82
C TYR A 263 -5.42 -11.50 -1.99
N ARG A 264 -4.68 -11.51 -0.88
CA ARG A 264 -3.22 -11.76 -0.90
C ARG A 264 -2.90 -13.18 -1.41
N ALA A 265 -3.68 -14.18 -0.98
CA ALA A 265 -3.51 -15.55 -1.46
C ALA A 265 -3.74 -15.65 -2.97
N TYR A 266 -4.78 -15.01 -3.50
CA TYR A 266 -5.08 -14.99 -4.92
C TYR A 266 -4.04 -14.20 -5.73
N ALA A 267 -3.52 -13.09 -5.18
CA ALA A 267 -2.45 -12.32 -5.80
C ALA A 267 -1.17 -13.15 -5.99
N MET A 268 -0.80 -13.94 -4.99
CA MET A 268 0.35 -14.87 -5.11
C MET A 268 0.11 -15.92 -6.20
N GLN A 269 -1.08 -16.52 -6.24
CA GLN A 269 -1.41 -17.52 -7.26
C GLN A 269 -1.43 -16.91 -8.67
N LYS A 270 -2.02 -15.72 -8.84
CA LYS A 270 -1.98 -14.98 -10.10
C LYS A 270 -0.56 -14.74 -10.58
N ALA A 271 0.34 -14.28 -9.70
CA ALA A 271 1.74 -14.03 -10.03
C ALA A 271 2.47 -15.31 -10.49
N THR A 272 2.20 -16.44 -9.83
CA THR A 272 2.76 -17.73 -10.21
C THR A 272 2.34 -18.14 -11.62
N TRP A 273 1.05 -18.09 -11.92
CA TRP A 273 0.53 -18.49 -13.23
C TRP A 273 0.90 -17.52 -14.35
N LEU A 274 0.98 -16.23 -14.05
CA LEU A 274 1.51 -15.23 -14.99
C LEU A 274 2.98 -15.50 -15.32
N GLY A 275 3.79 -15.84 -14.32
CA GLY A 275 5.19 -16.22 -14.51
C GLY A 275 5.33 -17.46 -15.39
N GLU A 276 4.53 -18.50 -15.14
CA GLU A 276 4.51 -19.73 -15.95
C GLU A 276 4.06 -19.47 -17.39
N ALA A 277 3.01 -18.67 -17.58
CA ALA A 277 2.55 -18.27 -18.92
C ALA A 277 3.65 -17.51 -19.69
N ASN A 278 4.30 -16.54 -19.05
CA ASN A 278 5.37 -15.75 -19.67
C ASN A 278 6.58 -16.63 -20.06
N VAL A 279 6.96 -17.58 -19.22
CA VAL A 279 8.03 -18.54 -19.56
C VAL A 279 7.63 -19.39 -20.75
N LEU A 280 6.40 -19.91 -20.78
CA LEU A 280 5.92 -20.75 -21.86
C LEU A 280 5.79 -19.99 -23.20
N PHE A 281 5.38 -18.72 -23.17
CA PHE A 281 5.32 -17.89 -24.38
C PHE A 281 6.66 -17.25 -24.75
N GLY A 282 7.50 -16.91 -23.78
CA GLY A 282 8.77 -16.19 -23.99
C GLY A 282 9.94 -17.06 -24.42
N THR A 283 9.88 -18.39 -24.19
CA THR A 283 10.96 -19.33 -24.58
C THR A 283 10.91 -19.78 -26.04
N TYR A 284 9.91 -19.34 -26.82
CA TYR A 284 9.71 -19.85 -28.18
C TYR A 284 9.73 -18.74 -29.24
N GLU A 285 10.88 -18.54 -29.85
CA GLU A 285 10.98 -17.89 -31.16
C GLU A 285 10.34 -18.79 -32.24
N GLY A 286 9.02 -18.71 -32.37
CA GLY A 286 8.38 -19.04 -33.62
C GLY A 286 7.51 -20.31 -33.75
N LYS A 287 7.54 -21.36 -32.93
CA LYS A 287 6.54 -22.47 -32.99
C LYS A 287 6.45 -23.22 -31.65
N LEU A 288 5.42 -22.88 -30.87
CA LEU A 288 4.99 -23.74 -29.74
C LEU A 288 4.45 -25.08 -30.30
N ASP A 289 4.96 -26.22 -29.78
CA ASP A 289 4.27 -27.48 -30.01
C ASP A 289 2.88 -27.44 -29.34
N LYS A 290 1.98 -28.28 -29.82
CA LYS A 290 0.58 -28.30 -29.38
C LYS A 290 0.44 -28.45 -27.85
N LYS A 291 1.33 -29.21 -27.21
CA LYS A 291 1.28 -29.48 -25.76
C LYS A 291 1.73 -28.27 -24.93
N SER A 292 2.77 -27.60 -25.38
CA SER A 292 3.28 -26.37 -24.72
C SER A 292 2.29 -25.21 -24.90
N TYR A 293 1.68 -25.07 -26.09
CA TYR A 293 0.61 -24.09 -26.31
C TYR A 293 -0.58 -24.36 -25.39
N GLN A 294 -1.00 -25.59 -25.22
CA GLN A 294 -2.13 -25.95 -24.37
C GLN A 294 -1.84 -25.59 -22.90
N LYS A 295 -0.63 -25.89 -22.42
CA LYS A 295 -0.20 -25.50 -21.05
C LYS A 295 -0.17 -23.98 -20.86
N ALA A 296 0.30 -23.23 -21.84
CA ALA A 296 0.32 -21.78 -21.79
C ALA A 296 -1.11 -21.19 -21.70
N VAL A 297 -2.05 -21.74 -22.46
CA VAL A 297 -3.47 -21.36 -22.39
C VAL A 297 -4.08 -21.70 -21.03
N GLU A 298 -3.75 -22.87 -20.47
CA GLU A 298 -4.20 -23.27 -19.12
C GLU A 298 -3.67 -22.30 -18.06
N ALA A 299 -2.38 -21.92 -18.13
CA ALA A 299 -1.77 -20.96 -17.23
C ALA A 299 -2.45 -19.58 -17.31
N LEU A 300 -2.75 -19.09 -18.51
CA LEU A 300 -3.49 -17.83 -18.70
C LEU A 300 -4.92 -17.92 -18.15
N ASN A 301 -5.61 -19.02 -18.35
CA ASN A 301 -6.97 -19.21 -17.84
C ASN A 301 -6.99 -19.17 -16.29
N LEU A 302 -6.02 -19.79 -15.64
CA LEU A 302 -5.86 -19.76 -14.19
C LEU A 302 -5.48 -18.35 -13.71
N MET A 303 -4.60 -17.66 -14.42
CA MET A 303 -4.26 -16.26 -14.12
C MET A 303 -5.50 -15.36 -14.13
N TYR A 304 -6.35 -15.47 -15.18
CA TYR A 304 -7.60 -14.70 -15.25
C TYR A 304 -8.58 -15.07 -14.14
N SER A 305 -8.66 -16.36 -13.78
CA SER A 305 -9.51 -16.80 -12.66
C SER A 305 -9.08 -16.17 -11.33
N TYR A 306 -7.77 -16.16 -11.05
CA TYR A 306 -7.26 -15.51 -9.83
C TYR A 306 -7.38 -13.99 -9.87
N ASP A 307 -7.27 -13.37 -11.05
CA ASP A 307 -7.53 -11.94 -11.19
C ASP A 307 -8.97 -11.57 -10.82
N GLY A 308 -9.94 -12.34 -11.33
CA GLY A 308 -11.33 -12.17 -10.95
C GLY A 308 -11.59 -12.38 -9.46
N ALA A 309 -10.93 -13.39 -8.86
CA ALA A 309 -11.02 -13.65 -7.43
C ALA A 309 -10.47 -12.48 -6.59
N MET A 310 -9.38 -11.85 -7.04
CA MET A 310 -8.85 -10.63 -6.42
C MET A 310 -9.84 -9.48 -6.51
N GLN A 311 -10.40 -9.23 -7.69
CA GLN A 311 -11.39 -8.15 -7.90
C GLN A 311 -12.63 -8.34 -7.01
N ALA A 312 -13.09 -9.56 -6.81
CA ALA A 312 -14.18 -9.84 -5.88
C ALA A 312 -13.81 -9.51 -4.42
N CYS A 313 -12.60 -9.87 -4.00
CA CYS A 313 -12.11 -9.51 -2.66
C CYS A 313 -11.99 -7.98 -2.48
N GLU A 314 -11.51 -7.25 -3.50
CA GLU A 314 -11.44 -5.79 -3.49
C GLU A 314 -12.83 -5.16 -3.31
N GLN A 315 -13.84 -5.65 -4.01
CA GLN A 315 -15.20 -5.15 -3.87
C GLN A 315 -15.78 -5.46 -2.49
N VAL A 316 -15.52 -6.64 -1.93
CA VAL A 316 -15.93 -6.99 -0.56
C VAL A 316 -15.23 -6.09 0.47
N ILE A 317 -13.94 -5.80 0.30
CA ILE A 317 -13.19 -4.86 1.15
C ILE A 317 -13.82 -3.47 1.07
N ALA A 318 -14.11 -2.98 -0.14
CA ALA A 318 -14.75 -1.69 -0.34
C ALA A 318 -16.14 -1.60 0.32
N LEU A 319 -16.93 -2.66 0.27
CA LEU A 319 -18.21 -2.72 0.97
C LEU A 319 -18.04 -2.70 2.50
N CYS A 320 -17.02 -3.37 3.03
CA CYS A 320 -16.69 -3.29 4.44
C CYS A 320 -16.30 -1.85 4.84
N ASP A 321 -15.51 -1.16 4.02
CA ASP A 321 -15.08 0.21 4.27
C ASP A 321 -16.24 1.21 4.19
N LEU A 322 -17.19 1.02 3.26
CA LEU A 322 -18.40 1.83 3.17
C LEU A 322 -19.31 1.64 4.38
N GLN A 323 -19.43 0.42 4.89
CA GLN A 323 -20.20 0.15 6.11
C GLN A 323 -19.53 0.79 7.33
N GLU A 324 -18.20 0.86 7.37
CA GLU A 324 -17.43 1.57 8.39
C GLU A 324 -17.74 3.06 8.39
N ALA A 325 -17.62 3.68 7.22
CA ALA A 325 -17.91 5.09 7.07
C ALA A 325 -19.35 5.45 7.45
N ARG A 326 -20.30 4.55 7.16
CA ARG A 326 -21.70 4.73 7.55
C ARG A 326 -21.90 4.64 9.07
N LEU A 327 -21.28 3.69 9.73
CA LEU A 327 -21.35 3.56 11.18
C LEU A 327 -20.67 4.72 11.90
N GLU A 328 -19.54 5.22 11.38
CA GLU A 328 -18.90 6.43 11.90
C GLU A 328 -19.80 7.67 11.76
N LEU A 329 -20.50 7.80 10.64
CA LEU A 329 -21.50 8.85 10.42
C LEU A 329 -22.69 8.71 11.39
N GLU A 330 -23.22 7.49 11.57
CA GLU A 330 -24.31 7.23 12.51
C GLU A 330 -23.93 7.48 13.98
N MET A 331 -22.66 7.31 14.35
CA MET A 331 -22.14 7.62 15.70
C MET A 331 -21.83 9.11 15.91
N THR A 332 -21.58 9.87 14.84
CA THR A 332 -21.24 11.30 14.89
C THR A 332 -22.44 12.23 14.66
N VAL A 333 -23.55 11.72 14.16
CA VAL A 333 -24.75 12.50 13.86
C VAL A 333 -25.80 12.23 14.92
N VAL A 334 -26.06 13.23 15.77
CA VAL A 334 -27.37 13.44 16.42
C VAL A 334 -28.43 13.32 15.32
N PRO A 335 -29.53 12.57 15.50
CA PRO A 335 -30.44 12.25 14.42
C PRO A 335 -31.00 13.53 13.78
N VAL A 336 -30.52 13.86 12.60
CA VAL A 336 -31.19 14.73 11.66
C VAL A 336 -31.96 13.80 10.73
N ASP A 337 -33.28 13.92 10.73
CA ASP A 337 -34.19 13.24 9.83
C ASP A 337 -33.68 13.34 8.38
N LEU A 338 -33.19 12.23 7.85
CA LEU A 338 -32.87 12.07 6.45
C LEU A 338 -33.83 11.03 5.84
N GLU A 339 -35.06 11.44 5.61
CA GLU A 339 -35.84 10.92 4.50
C GLU A 339 -35.33 11.58 3.22
N HIS A 340 -35.02 10.72 2.22
CA HIS A 340 -34.60 11.02 0.84
C HIS A 340 -33.11 11.32 0.58
N GLU A 341 -32.39 10.29 0.20
CA GLU A 341 -31.77 10.11 -1.12
C GLU A 341 -31.08 8.75 -1.18
N LEU A 342 -31.75 7.80 -1.82
CA LEU A 342 -31.17 6.53 -2.24
C LEU A 342 -30.14 6.82 -3.33
N ILE A 343 -28.86 6.63 -2.99
CA ILE A 343 -27.79 6.62 -3.99
C ILE A 343 -28.01 5.38 -4.86
N GLU A 344 -28.31 5.59 -6.13
CA GLU A 344 -28.39 4.54 -7.14
C GLU A 344 -27.06 3.73 -7.16
N PRO A 345 -27.11 2.41 -7.32
CA PRO A 345 -25.91 1.59 -7.39
C PRO A 345 -25.08 2.01 -8.60
N VAL A 346 -23.77 2.12 -8.39
CA VAL A 346 -22.75 2.49 -9.38
C VAL A 346 -22.65 1.40 -10.47
N ASN A 347 -23.70 1.24 -11.28
CA ASN A 347 -23.74 0.24 -12.35
C ASN A 347 -23.22 0.73 -13.71
N GLY A 348 -22.78 2.01 -13.81
CA GLY A 348 -22.40 2.58 -15.12
C GLY A 348 -20.91 2.85 -15.33
N LYS A 349 -20.06 2.81 -14.29
CA LYS A 349 -18.64 3.24 -14.41
C LYS A 349 -17.61 2.11 -14.51
N LEU A 350 -17.97 0.88 -14.18
CA LEU A 350 -17.03 -0.25 -14.30
C LEU A 350 -16.82 -0.69 -15.76
N ASP A 351 -17.81 -0.58 -16.61
CA ASP A 351 -17.71 -1.01 -18.01
C ASP A 351 -16.79 -0.12 -18.86
N GLU A 352 -16.81 1.20 -18.68
CA GLU A 352 -16.00 2.10 -19.51
C GLU A 352 -14.51 2.10 -19.14
N VAL A 353 -14.16 1.94 -17.89
CA VAL A 353 -12.74 1.93 -17.44
C VAL A 353 -12.06 0.62 -17.80
N THR A 354 -12.80 -0.49 -17.68
CA THR A 354 -12.29 -1.82 -17.99
C THR A 354 -12.15 -2.02 -19.49
N VAL A 355 -13.12 -1.56 -20.28
CA VAL A 355 -13.08 -1.61 -21.75
C VAL A 355 -11.94 -0.76 -22.31
N ARG A 356 -11.74 0.48 -21.83
CA ARG A 356 -10.64 1.35 -22.29
C ARG A 356 -9.25 0.81 -21.93
N ARG A 357 -9.11 0.06 -20.85
CA ARG A 357 -7.84 -0.57 -20.46
C ARG A 357 -7.50 -1.72 -21.41
N MET A 358 -8.49 -2.54 -21.78
CA MET A 358 -8.29 -3.68 -22.67
C MET A 358 -8.12 -3.26 -24.14
N GLU A 359 -8.74 -2.17 -24.59
CA GLU A 359 -8.50 -1.60 -25.93
C GLU A 359 -7.08 -1.04 -26.07
N LYS A 360 -6.49 -0.56 -24.98
CA LYS A 360 -5.11 -0.04 -24.96
C LYS A 360 -4.06 -1.16 -24.97
N ASP A 361 -4.35 -2.28 -24.31
CA ASP A 361 -3.45 -3.44 -24.24
C ASP A 361 -3.57 -4.36 -25.48
N ALA A 362 -4.62 -4.23 -26.27
CA ALA A 362 -4.81 -4.93 -27.55
C ALA A 362 -4.21 -4.19 -28.77
N ALA A 363 -3.72 -2.96 -28.56
CA ALA A 363 -3.12 -2.12 -29.61
C ALA A 363 -1.57 -2.06 -29.52
N VAL A 364 -0.94 -2.87 -28.67
CA VAL A 364 0.49 -3.13 -28.58
C VAL A 364 0.71 -4.62 -28.89
#